data_b8c4ca8526107ae9082c76296d069ca9
#
_entry.id   b8c4ca8526107ae9082c76296d069ca9
#
_cell.length_a   1.000
_cell.length_b   1.000
_cell.length_c   1.000
_cell.angle_alpha   90.00
_cell.angle_beta   90.00
_cell.angle_gamma   90.00
#
_symmetry.space_group_name_H-M   'P 1'
#
loop_
_entity.id
_entity.type
_entity.pdbx_description
1 polymer ?
#
loop_
_entity_poly.entity_id
_entity_poly.type
_entity_poly.pdbx_seq_one_letter_code
_entity_poly.pdbx_strand_id
1 'polypeptide(L)'
;MSFDAEAVRSDFPVLDRRVNGHPLTYLDNAATTHTPHQVYDVFEEFYAGYNANVHRGIHELSHEASLAYERAHDRVADFLGADGREEIVFTKNTTESINLVAYGLSRNLGEADEIVATEMDHHASLVTWQQIAKRTGATVRHVPVTADGHLDMDAARDLVTEDTAVVAAPHVSNVLGTVNPVADLAALAHDHDAYAVVDGAQSAPTRPVDVGEIDADFFAFSGHKLAGPTGIGGLYGKREILAELDPFLFGGEMIRNVTLTDSTWNELPWKFEAGTPPIAEGIALGAAVDYLEKLGMDAVRDHENELAQYLLRELADREFVQTYGPGVGEERTGLVSFNIEGVHGHDLSSLLNDRGIAIRAGDHCTQPLHDRLDIPGSARASFYVYNTRADVDRLLDVVDSARDDLDTYLASDRYHDLVSDHYHHPRNPGALTDPTFVKSSEETTCGDDGEFHVAIADGRIEAIAFESRSCAVSRAVASLLSEHLEGMSVEAVADLDGYVASELDGQYPDLRRECVEGPEDVIREAAREYVQKNSA
;
A
#
# COMPACT_ATOMS: atom_id res chain seq x y z
N MET A 1 -8.28 14.91 28.44
CA MET A 1 -8.09 13.59 29.10
C MET A 1 -7.06 12.88 28.25
N SER A 2 -6.15 12.10 28.84
CA SER A 2 -5.21 11.30 28.04
C SER A 2 -6.00 10.23 27.28
N PHE A 3 -5.65 9.95 26.03
CA PHE A 3 -6.22 8.87 25.23
C PHE A 3 -5.95 7.53 25.92
N ASP A 4 -7.00 6.71 26.11
CA ASP A 4 -6.90 5.42 26.82
C ASP A 4 -6.88 4.27 25.82
N ALA A 5 -5.72 4.00 25.26
CA ALA A 5 -5.52 2.94 24.25
C ALA A 5 -5.82 1.52 24.82
N GLU A 6 -5.61 1.29 26.11
CA GLU A 6 -5.91 -0.01 26.75
C GLU A 6 -7.41 -0.27 26.81
N ALA A 7 -8.20 0.76 27.11
CA ALA A 7 -9.66 0.64 27.06
C ALA A 7 -10.15 0.41 25.62
N VAL A 8 -9.63 1.17 24.66
CA VAL A 8 -9.94 1.04 23.23
C VAL A 8 -9.56 -0.36 22.70
N ARG A 9 -8.41 -0.91 23.11
CA ARG A 9 -7.94 -2.23 22.70
C ARG A 9 -8.95 -3.34 22.95
N SER A 10 -9.77 -3.24 24.01
CA SER A 10 -10.80 -4.25 24.35
C SER A 10 -11.92 -4.36 23.30
N ASP A 11 -12.10 -3.35 22.45
CA ASP A 11 -13.09 -3.37 21.37
C ASP A 11 -12.64 -4.21 20.16
N PHE A 12 -11.37 -4.65 20.11
CA PHE A 12 -10.74 -5.33 18.97
C PHE A 12 -10.38 -6.78 19.31
N PRO A 13 -11.28 -7.75 19.16
CA PRO A 13 -11.07 -9.14 19.61
C PRO A 13 -9.87 -9.85 18.99
N VAL A 14 -9.46 -9.45 17.79
CA VAL A 14 -8.29 -10.02 17.09
C VAL A 14 -6.98 -9.81 17.87
N LEU A 15 -6.90 -8.76 18.68
CA LEU A 15 -5.71 -8.43 19.47
C LEU A 15 -5.48 -9.38 20.66
N ASP A 16 -6.48 -10.20 21.01
CA ASP A 16 -6.34 -11.27 22.01
C ASP A 16 -5.61 -12.51 21.46
N ARG A 17 -5.32 -12.55 20.14
CA ARG A 17 -4.61 -13.67 19.53
C ARG A 17 -3.18 -13.79 20.03
N ARG A 18 -2.71 -15.03 19.98
CA ARG A 18 -1.29 -15.34 20.11
C ARG A 18 -0.75 -15.80 18.76
N VAL A 19 0.43 -15.29 18.40
CA VAL A 19 1.17 -15.68 17.20
C VAL A 19 2.51 -16.27 17.66
N ASN A 20 2.85 -17.45 17.21
CA ASN A 20 4.06 -18.19 17.61
C ASN A 20 4.23 -18.31 19.14
N GLY A 21 3.12 -18.42 19.88
CA GLY A 21 3.11 -18.48 21.34
C GLY A 21 3.23 -17.13 22.08
N HIS A 22 3.38 -16.02 21.37
CA HIS A 22 3.49 -14.67 21.91
C HIS A 22 2.16 -13.89 21.76
N PRO A 23 1.83 -12.93 22.65
CA PRO A 23 0.72 -12.01 22.43
C PRO A 23 0.94 -11.24 21.11
N LEU A 24 -0.13 -11.03 20.35
CA LEU A 24 -0.06 -10.24 19.11
C LEU A 24 0.27 -8.77 19.40
N THR A 25 1.29 -8.24 18.76
CA THR A 25 1.55 -6.81 18.58
C THR A 25 1.40 -6.48 17.10
N TYR A 26 0.33 -5.78 16.75
CA TYR A 26 0.03 -5.46 15.35
C TYR A 26 0.46 -4.04 15.02
N LEU A 27 1.46 -3.89 14.18
CA LEU A 27 2.09 -2.64 13.76
C LEU A 27 2.10 -2.48 12.22
N ASP A 28 1.11 -3.08 11.52
CA ASP A 28 0.93 -2.94 10.06
C ASP A 28 -0.37 -2.18 9.71
N ASN A 29 -0.72 -1.17 10.50
CA ASN A 29 -1.99 -0.45 10.39
C ASN A 29 -2.11 0.41 9.12
N ALA A 30 -1.00 0.91 8.57
CA ALA A 30 -1.00 1.63 7.31
C ALA A 30 -1.37 0.74 6.09
N ALA A 31 -1.30 -0.59 6.23
CA ALA A 31 -1.81 -1.53 5.24
C ALA A 31 -3.30 -1.78 5.42
N THR A 32 -3.72 -2.12 6.63
CA THR A 32 -5.13 -2.29 7.03
C THR A 32 -5.23 -2.18 8.55
N THR A 33 -6.29 -1.60 9.07
CA THR A 33 -6.57 -1.58 10.51
C THR A 33 -7.47 -2.75 10.89
N HIS A 34 -7.51 -3.08 12.17
CA HIS A 34 -8.51 -4.02 12.68
C HIS A 34 -9.86 -3.33 12.86
N THR A 35 -10.91 -4.14 12.89
CA THR A 35 -12.29 -3.70 12.98
C THR A 35 -12.83 -3.96 14.38
N PRO A 36 -13.43 -2.97 15.07
CA PRO A 36 -13.99 -3.16 16.40
C PRO A 36 -15.32 -3.94 16.36
N HIS A 37 -15.70 -4.55 17.49
CA HIS A 37 -16.90 -5.39 17.56
C HIS A 37 -18.18 -4.61 17.21
N GLN A 38 -18.27 -3.32 17.50
CA GLN A 38 -19.42 -2.47 17.17
C GLN A 38 -19.70 -2.43 15.65
N VAL A 39 -18.67 -2.63 14.83
CA VAL A 39 -18.80 -2.72 13.37
C VAL A 39 -19.19 -4.13 12.94
N TYR A 40 -18.74 -5.19 13.65
CA TYR A 40 -19.21 -6.56 13.37
C TYR A 40 -20.70 -6.73 13.64
N ASP A 41 -21.20 -6.12 14.69
CA ASP A 41 -22.60 -6.21 15.10
C ASP A 41 -23.54 -5.73 13.98
N VAL A 42 -23.10 -4.76 13.16
CA VAL A 42 -23.86 -4.27 12.00
C VAL A 42 -24.14 -5.38 10.98
N PHE A 43 -23.18 -6.28 10.72
CA PHE A 43 -23.39 -7.39 9.78
C PHE A 43 -24.43 -8.37 10.30
N GLU A 44 -24.37 -8.72 11.60
CA GLU A 44 -25.37 -9.60 12.21
C GLU A 44 -26.75 -8.94 12.20
N GLU A 45 -26.85 -7.68 12.58
CA GLU A 45 -28.09 -6.91 12.58
C GLU A 45 -28.72 -6.84 11.18
N PHE A 46 -27.93 -6.51 10.16
CA PHE A 46 -28.40 -6.41 8.80
C PHE A 46 -28.87 -7.76 8.25
N TYR A 47 -28.01 -8.79 8.28
CA TYR A 47 -28.33 -10.08 7.64
C TYR A 47 -29.39 -10.88 8.39
N ALA A 48 -29.48 -10.75 9.72
CA ALA A 48 -30.50 -11.43 10.51
C ALA A 48 -31.81 -10.62 10.65
N GLY A 49 -31.75 -9.29 10.53
CA GLY A 49 -32.89 -8.39 10.82
C GLY A 49 -33.62 -7.87 9.58
N TYR A 50 -32.92 -7.20 8.67
CA TYR A 50 -33.56 -6.42 7.60
C TYR A 50 -32.84 -6.51 6.24
N ASN A 51 -32.17 -7.62 5.94
CA ASN A 51 -31.50 -7.83 4.67
C ASN A 51 -32.47 -7.72 3.48
N ALA A 52 -32.37 -6.65 2.72
CA ALA A 52 -33.13 -6.41 1.50
C ALA A 52 -32.34 -5.48 0.56
N ASN A 53 -32.68 -5.48 -0.74
CA ASN A 53 -32.12 -4.50 -1.66
C ASN A 53 -32.65 -3.08 -1.33
N VAL A 54 -31.81 -2.09 -1.59
CA VAL A 54 -32.08 -0.68 -1.29
C VAL A 54 -32.87 0.03 -2.40
N HIS A 55 -33.43 1.20 -2.13
CA HIS A 55 -34.05 2.21 -3.01
C HIS A 55 -35.37 1.80 -3.68
N ARG A 56 -35.47 0.66 -4.38
CA ARG A 56 -36.62 0.35 -5.26
C ARG A 56 -37.69 -0.55 -4.66
N GLY A 57 -37.42 -1.16 -3.50
CA GLY A 57 -38.40 -2.03 -2.85
C GLY A 57 -39.48 -1.22 -2.13
N ILE A 58 -40.75 -1.65 -2.28
CA ILE A 58 -41.89 -1.00 -1.61
C ILE A 58 -42.40 -1.84 -0.41
N HIS A 59 -41.47 -2.48 0.31
CA HIS A 59 -41.75 -3.26 1.52
C HIS A 59 -40.82 -2.81 2.67
N GLU A 60 -41.23 -3.11 3.90
CA GLU A 60 -40.60 -2.63 5.13
C GLU A 60 -39.08 -2.85 5.16
N LEU A 61 -38.63 -4.09 4.90
CA LEU A 61 -37.18 -4.41 4.94
C LEU A 61 -36.35 -3.57 3.95
N SER A 62 -36.88 -3.31 2.74
CA SER A 62 -36.19 -2.48 1.76
C SER A 62 -36.14 -1.01 2.20
N HIS A 63 -37.18 -0.54 2.88
CA HIS A 63 -37.22 0.80 3.44
C HIS A 63 -36.19 0.95 4.60
N GLU A 64 -36.14 -0.01 5.53
CA GLU A 64 -35.15 -0.03 6.59
C GLU A 64 -33.72 -0.06 6.06
N ALA A 65 -33.43 -0.96 5.11
CA ALA A 65 -32.13 -1.08 4.47
C ALA A 65 -31.72 0.21 3.76
N SER A 66 -32.64 0.84 3.01
CA SER A 66 -32.38 2.11 2.32
C SER A 66 -32.05 3.23 3.30
N LEU A 67 -32.85 3.37 4.36
CA LEU A 67 -32.60 4.40 5.36
C LEU A 67 -31.25 4.19 6.11
N ALA A 68 -30.85 2.93 6.36
CA ALA A 68 -29.59 2.64 7.00
C ALA A 68 -28.42 2.96 6.07
N TYR A 69 -28.52 2.60 4.79
CA TYR A 69 -27.51 2.83 3.77
C TYR A 69 -27.34 4.33 3.47
N GLU A 70 -28.45 5.07 3.32
CA GLU A 70 -28.44 6.52 3.15
C GLU A 70 -27.84 7.26 4.35
N ARG A 71 -28.16 6.82 5.59
CA ARG A 71 -27.54 7.37 6.80
C ARG A 71 -26.04 7.14 6.85
N ALA A 72 -25.53 6.02 6.31
CA ALA A 72 -24.11 5.79 6.24
C ALA A 72 -23.40 6.83 5.35
N HIS A 73 -24.01 7.22 4.21
CA HIS A 73 -23.51 8.32 3.39
C HIS A 73 -23.50 9.66 4.16
N ASP A 74 -24.60 9.97 4.88
CA ASP A 74 -24.65 11.19 5.70
C ASP A 74 -23.53 11.21 6.75
N ARG A 75 -23.27 10.07 7.43
CA ARG A 75 -22.20 9.96 8.41
C ARG A 75 -20.82 10.20 7.82
N VAL A 76 -20.57 9.64 6.63
CA VAL A 76 -19.30 9.85 5.92
C VAL A 76 -19.18 11.30 5.45
N ALA A 77 -20.26 11.92 5.01
CA ALA A 77 -20.27 13.34 4.64
C ALA A 77 -19.92 14.23 5.84
N ASP A 78 -20.60 14.04 6.97
CA ASP A 78 -20.33 14.75 8.22
C ASP A 78 -18.87 14.58 8.67
N PHE A 79 -18.34 13.35 8.59
CA PHE A 79 -16.97 13.01 9.00
C PHE A 79 -15.89 13.70 8.17
N LEU A 80 -16.15 13.91 6.88
CA LEU A 80 -15.22 14.57 5.95
C LEU A 80 -15.46 16.10 5.84
N GLY A 81 -16.48 16.64 6.50
CA GLY A 81 -16.86 18.04 6.36
C GLY A 81 -17.47 18.38 4.99
N ALA A 82 -18.10 17.40 4.32
CA ALA A 82 -18.82 17.62 3.06
C ALA A 82 -20.20 18.25 3.31
N ASP A 83 -20.75 18.95 2.30
CA ASP A 83 -22.05 19.63 2.40
C ASP A 83 -23.24 18.67 2.50
N GLY A 84 -23.08 17.42 2.05
CA GLY A 84 -24.09 16.38 2.13
C GLY A 84 -23.74 15.09 1.39
N ARG A 85 -24.64 14.09 1.52
CA ARG A 85 -24.46 12.76 0.91
C ARG A 85 -24.29 12.79 -0.62
N GLU A 86 -24.78 13.82 -1.28
CA GLU A 86 -24.67 13.99 -2.73
C GLU A 86 -23.22 14.13 -3.21
N GLU A 87 -22.31 14.44 -2.31
CA GLU A 87 -20.87 14.55 -2.55
C GLU A 87 -20.08 13.28 -2.19
N ILE A 88 -20.75 12.25 -1.65
CA ILE A 88 -20.13 11.01 -1.22
C ILE A 88 -20.59 9.84 -2.09
N VAL A 89 -19.64 9.24 -2.80
CA VAL A 89 -19.86 8.03 -3.62
C VAL A 89 -19.18 6.83 -2.95
N PHE A 90 -19.92 5.78 -2.65
CA PHE A 90 -19.31 4.56 -2.13
C PHE A 90 -18.65 3.75 -3.26
N THR A 91 -17.44 3.32 -3.01
CA THR A 91 -16.60 2.54 -3.92
C THR A 91 -16.02 1.35 -3.16
N LYS A 92 -15.24 0.48 -3.80
CA LYS A 92 -14.58 -0.62 -3.09
C LYS A 92 -13.45 -0.14 -2.18
N ASN A 93 -12.72 0.88 -2.60
CA ASN A 93 -11.53 1.41 -1.92
C ASN A 93 -11.01 2.65 -2.66
N THR A 94 -9.96 3.27 -2.12
CA THR A 94 -9.25 4.40 -2.73
C THR A 94 -8.86 4.13 -4.19
N THR A 95 -8.39 2.92 -4.52
CA THR A 95 -7.98 2.58 -5.89
C THR A 95 -9.15 2.73 -6.87
N GLU A 96 -10.34 2.21 -6.54
CA GLU A 96 -11.52 2.37 -7.39
C GLU A 96 -11.96 3.83 -7.47
N SER A 97 -11.90 4.57 -6.35
CA SER A 97 -12.22 6.00 -6.30
C SER A 97 -11.35 6.83 -7.24
N ILE A 98 -10.02 6.65 -7.18
CA ILE A 98 -9.09 7.36 -8.07
C ILE A 98 -9.31 6.95 -9.54
N ASN A 99 -9.55 5.67 -9.81
CA ASN A 99 -9.89 5.22 -11.17
C ASN A 99 -11.19 5.85 -11.68
N LEU A 100 -12.24 5.94 -10.85
CA LEU A 100 -13.50 6.58 -11.21
C LEU A 100 -13.25 8.03 -11.66
N VAL A 101 -12.52 8.80 -10.86
CA VAL A 101 -12.16 10.20 -11.18
C VAL A 101 -11.35 10.26 -12.48
N ALA A 102 -10.30 9.48 -12.59
CA ALA A 102 -9.37 9.51 -13.70
C ALA A 102 -10.03 9.12 -15.03
N TYR A 103 -10.88 8.09 -15.03
CA TYR A 103 -11.68 7.70 -16.21
C TYR A 103 -12.74 8.76 -16.53
N GLY A 104 -13.42 9.32 -15.54
CA GLY A 104 -14.40 10.38 -15.74
C GLY A 104 -13.80 11.62 -16.39
N LEU A 105 -12.64 12.06 -15.91
CA LEU A 105 -11.91 13.21 -16.45
C LEU A 105 -11.26 12.93 -17.82
N SER A 106 -10.96 11.68 -18.14
CA SER A 106 -10.18 11.29 -19.34
C SER A 106 -10.78 11.75 -20.67
N ARG A 107 -12.07 12.03 -20.73
CA ARG A 107 -12.73 12.56 -21.93
C ARG A 107 -12.28 13.96 -22.31
N ASN A 108 -11.86 14.74 -21.30
CA ASN A 108 -11.47 16.13 -21.46
C ASN A 108 -9.94 16.29 -21.57
N LEU A 109 -9.18 15.17 -21.49
CA LEU A 109 -7.72 15.17 -21.57
C LEU A 109 -7.24 14.82 -22.97
N GLY A 110 -6.16 15.47 -23.43
CA GLY A 110 -5.52 15.26 -24.72
C GLY A 110 -4.00 15.48 -24.67
N GLU A 111 -3.36 15.51 -25.83
CA GLU A 111 -1.89 15.63 -25.98
C GLU A 111 -1.31 16.93 -25.42
N ALA A 112 -2.13 17.98 -25.28
CA ALA A 112 -1.70 19.28 -24.75
C ALA A 112 -1.76 19.33 -23.21
N ASP A 113 -2.45 18.39 -22.57
CA ASP A 113 -2.72 18.46 -21.14
C ASP A 113 -1.63 17.75 -20.32
N GLU A 114 -1.36 18.28 -19.14
CA GLU A 114 -0.46 17.71 -18.16
C GLU A 114 -1.20 17.24 -16.90
N ILE A 115 -0.72 16.14 -16.33
CA ILE A 115 -1.14 15.62 -15.03
C ILE A 115 0.06 15.75 -14.10
N VAL A 116 -0.05 16.53 -13.05
CA VAL A 116 0.99 16.69 -12.04
C VAL A 116 0.68 15.76 -10.86
N ALA A 117 1.52 14.74 -10.68
CA ALA A 117 1.48 13.78 -9.58
C ALA A 117 2.72 13.99 -8.68
N THR A 118 3.02 13.08 -7.76
CA THR A 118 4.20 13.19 -6.89
C THR A 118 5.09 11.95 -6.92
N GLU A 119 6.38 12.07 -6.56
CA GLU A 119 7.28 10.92 -6.41
C GLU A 119 6.91 10.03 -5.20
N MET A 120 6.03 10.50 -4.28
CA MET A 120 5.58 9.71 -3.13
C MET A 120 4.19 9.08 -3.31
N ASP A 121 3.61 9.14 -4.52
CA ASP A 121 2.30 8.57 -4.79
C ASP A 121 2.30 7.04 -4.62
N HIS A 122 1.27 6.55 -3.95
CA HIS A 122 0.97 5.12 -3.94
C HIS A 122 0.64 4.63 -5.36
N HIS A 123 0.96 3.38 -5.70
CA HIS A 123 0.69 2.80 -7.02
C HIS A 123 -0.76 2.96 -7.48
N ALA A 124 -1.73 3.04 -6.56
CA ALA A 124 -3.14 3.27 -6.91
C ALA A 124 -3.38 4.60 -7.63
N SER A 125 -2.64 5.64 -7.28
CA SER A 125 -2.65 6.95 -7.94
C SER A 125 -1.70 6.95 -9.15
N LEU A 126 -0.43 6.66 -8.93
CA LEU A 126 0.61 6.72 -9.95
C LEU A 126 0.28 5.91 -11.21
N VAL A 127 -0.05 4.62 -11.05
CA VAL A 127 -0.34 3.72 -12.19
C VAL A 127 -1.61 4.16 -12.91
N THR A 128 -2.62 4.62 -12.17
CA THR A 128 -3.86 5.12 -12.76
C THR A 128 -3.59 6.30 -13.68
N TRP A 129 -2.88 7.33 -13.21
CA TRP A 129 -2.56 8.49 -14.04
C TRP A 129 -1.65 8.15 -15.21
N GLN A 130 -0.67 7.26 -15.05
CA GLN A 130 0.13 6.75 -16.17
C GLN A 130 -0.72 6.08 -17.25
N GLN A 131 -1.72 5.27 -16.88
CA GLN A 131 -2.59 4.60 -17.86
C GLN A 131 -3.54 5.57 -18.55
N ILE A 132 -4.05 6.57 -17.84
CA ILE A 132 -4.87 7.64 -18.43
C ILE A 132 -4.03 8.46 -19.41
N ALA A 133 -2.82 8.87 -19.04
CA ALA A 133 -1.92 9.61 -19.92
C ALA A 133 -1.60 8.83 -21.22
N LYS A 134 -1.26 7.52 -21.11
CA LYS A 134 -1.06 6.65 -22.30
C LYS A 134 -2.30 6.58 -23.21
N ARG A 135 -3.49 6.72 -22.65
CA ARG A 135 -4.78 6.62 -23.35
C ARG A 135 -5.17 7.90 -24.06
N THR A 136 -4.89 9.03 -23.43
CA THR A 136 -5.30 10.38 -23.87
C THR A 136 -4.22 11.10 -24.65
N GLY A 137 -2.97 10.69 -24.50
CA GLY A 137 -1.78 11.40 -24.99
C GLY A 137 -1.25 12.47 -24.04
N ALA A 138 -1.90 12.71 -22.90
CA ALA A 138 -1.46 13.64 -21.86
C ALA A 138 -0.08 13.26 -21.30
N THR A 139 0.60 14.21 -20.68
CA THR A 139 1.92 14.01 -20.06
C THR A 139 1.78 13.96 -18.54
N VAL A 140 2.42 12.97 -17.87
CA VAL A 140 2.52 12.95 -16.40
C VAL A 140 3.84 13.57 -15.97
N ARG A 141 3.77 14.52 -15.03
CA ARG A 141 4.89 15.16 -14.35
C ARG A 141 4.86 14.80 -12.86
N HIS A 142 6.01 14.79 -12.20
CA HIS A 142 6.07 14.41 -10.79
C HIS A 142 6.77 15.48 -9.97
N VAL A 143 6.10 15.93 -8.90
CA VAL A 143 6.71 16.79 -7.88
C VAL A 143 7.72 15.95 -7.10
N PRO A 144 9.00 16.38 -7.04
CA PRO A 144 10.04 15.61 -6.37
C PRO A 144 9.88 15.63 -4.85
N VAL A 145 10.51 14.63 -4.20
CA VAL A 145 10.65 14.55 -2.74
C VAL A 145 12.02 15.07 -2.33
N THR A 146 12.05 15.94 -1.34
CA THR A 146 13.28 16.49 -0.75
C THR A 146 14.00 15.43 0.11
N ALA A 147 15.26 15.68 0.48
CA ALA A 147 16.07 14.74 1.25
C ALA A 147 15.52 14.48 2.67
N ASP A 148 14.74 15.40 3.22
CA ASP A 148 14.06 15.29 4.52
C ASP A 148 12.64 14.70 4.42
N GLY A 149 12.24 14.26 3.22
CA GLY A 149 11.01 13.50 2.99
C GLY A 149 9.75 14.34 2.83
N HIS A 150 9.87 15.61 2.45
CA HIS A 150 8.74 16.49 2.10
C HIS A 150 8.60 16.66 0.59
N LEU A 151 7.43 17.09 0.12
CA LEU A 151 7.27 17.54 -1.27
C LEU A 151 8.04 18.86 -1.50
N ASP A 152 8.74 18.93 -2.63
CA ASP A 152 9.36 20.18 -3.08
C ASP A 152 8.28 21.12 -3.65
N MET A 153 7.77 22.01 -2.78
CA MET A 153 6.70 22.94 -3.15
C MET A 153 7.17 24.04 -4.10
N ASP A 154 8.46 24.32 -4.20
CA ASP A 154 8.98 25.25 -5.21
C ASP A 154 8.97 24.57 -6.58
N ALA A 155 9.40 23.31 -6.67
CA ALA A 155 9.24 22.52 -7.87
C ALA A 155 7.76 22.32 -8.27
N ALA A 156 6.85 22.14 -7.30
CA ALA A 156 5.42 22.06 -7.58
C ALA A 156 4.90 23.31 -8.28
N ARG A 157 5.29 24.51 -7.82
CA ARG A 157 4.90 25.81 -8.44
C ARG A 157 5.47 25.96 -9.86
N ASP A 158 6.64 25.40 -10.14
CA ASP A 158 7.25 25.44 -11.47
C ASP A 158 6.62 24.41 -12.43
N LEU A 159 6.10 23.29 -11.90
CA LEU A 159 5.51 22.20 -12.68
C LEU A 159 4.05 22.44 -13.04
N VAL A 160 3.28 23.08 -12.16
CA VAL A 160 1.86 23.39 -12.40
C VAL A 160 1.76 24.64 -13.26
N THR A 161 1.18 24.49 -14.45
CA THR A 161 1.09 25.53 -15.49
C THR A 161 -0.31 25.61 -16.09
N GLU A 162 -0.53 26.49 -17.03
CA GLU A 162 -1.80 26.61 -17.77
C GLU A 162 -2.15 25.34 -18.59
N ASP A 163 -1.20 24.46 -18.83
CA ASP A 163 -1.40 23.17 -19.50
C ASP A 163 -1.78 22.05 -18.50
N THR A 164 -1.72 22.32 -17.19
CA THR A 164 -2.06 21.35 -16.15
C THR A 164 -3.57 21.19 -16.04
N ALA A 165 -4.06 19.97 -16.22
CA ALA A 165 -5.47 19.62 -16.05
C ALA A 165 -5.79 18.99 -14.69
N VAL A 166 -4.81 18.29 -14.09
CA VAL A 166 -4.99 17.59 -12.81
C VAL A 166 -3.73 17.75 -11.96
N VAL A 167 -3.92 18.06 -10.68
CA VAL A 167 -2.90 17.93 -9.62
C VAL A 167 -3.36 16.84 -8.67
N ALA A 168 -2.60 15.74 -8.59
CA ALA A 168 -2.90 14.61 -7.73
C ALA A 168 -1.80 14.42 -6.68
N ALA A 169 -2.18 14.28 -5.41
CA ALA A 169 -1.21 14.08 -4.33
C ALA A 169 -1.80 13.25 -3.17
N PRO A 170 -0.98 12.46 -2.46
CA PRO A 170 -1.39 11.87 -1.19
C PRO A 170 -1.43 12.95 -0.11
N HIS A 171 -2.50 12.99 0.70
CA HIS A 171 -2.53 13.87 1.88
C HIS A 171 -1.49 13.45 2.91
N VAL A 172 -1.31 12.13 3.08
CA VAL A 172 -0.32 11.55 3.98
C VAL A 172 0.42 10.42 3.27
N SER A 173 1.75 10.47 3.28
CA SER A 173 2.59 9.40 2.72
C SER A 173 2.46 8.11 3.53
N ASN A 174 2.18 7.01 2.84
CA ASN A 174 2.12 5.68 3.44
C ASN A 174 3.50 5.07 3.76
N VAL A 175 4.59 5.73 3.34
CA VAL A 175 5.98 5.31 3.61
C VAL A 175 6.65 6.27 4.59
N LEU A 176 6.65 7.57 4.27
CA LEU A 176 7.40 8.56 5.02
C LEU A 176 6.65 9.07 6.26
N GLY A 177 5.31 8.91 6.27
CA GLY A 177 4.47 9.50 7.30
C GLY A 177 4.30 11.02 7.17
N THR A 178 4.89 11.60 6.15
CA THR A 178 4.80 13.04 5.85
C THR A 178 3.35 13.45 5.62
N VAL A 179 2.96 14.54 6.23
CA VAL A 179 1.68 15.22 5.99
C VAL A 179 1.92 16.29 4.95
N ASN A 180 1.34 16.13 3.78
CA ASN A 180 1.54 17.03 2.65
C ASN A 180 0.60 18.24 2.72
N PRO A 181 1.02 19.41 2.24
CA PRO A 181 0.22 20.63 2.20
C PRO A 181 -0.79 20.59 1.04
N VAL A 182 -1.77 19.68 1.13
CA VAL A 182 -2.74 19.43 0.03
C VAL A 182 -3.66 20.63 -0.22
N ALA A 183 -3.91 21.47 0.78
CA ALA A 183 -4.65 22.71 0.57
C ALA A 183 -3.86 23.71 -0.29
N ASP A 184 -2.53 23.81 -0.11
CA ASP A 184 -1.68 24.65 -0.95
C ASP A 184 -1.61 24.10 -2.38
N LEU A 185 -1.58 22.75 -2.53
CA LEU A 185 -1.61 22.09 -3.83
C LEU A 185 -2.95 22.27 -4.54
N ALA A 186 -4.07 22.23 -3.80
CA ALA A 186 -5.41 22.48 -4.33
C ALA A 186 -5.53 23.94 -4.80
N ALA A 187 -5.09 24.90 -3.99
CA ALA A 187 -5.06 26.32 -4.37
C ALA A 187 -4.20 26.53 -5.63
N LEU A 188 -3.02 25.89 -5.71
CA LEU A 188 -2.14 25.97 -6.88
C LEU A 188 -2.81 25.37 -8.13
N ALA A 189 -3.53 24.25 -8.01
CA ALA A 189 -4.29 23.66 -9.09
C ALA A 189 -5.37 24.62 -9.61
N HIS A 190 -6.16 25.22 -8.70
CA HIS A 190 -7.25 26.12 -9.03
C HIS A 190 -6.76 27.45 -9.65
N ASP A 191 -5.58 27.93 -9.26
CA ASP A 191 -4.96 29.11 -9.89
C ASP A 191 -4.67 28.90 -11.40
N HIS A 192 -4.66 27.64 -11.84
CA HIS A 192 -4.43 27.20 -13.22
C HIS A 192 -5.63 26.46 -13.85
N ASP A 193 -6.83 26.59 -13.27
CA ASP A 193 -8.05 25.90 -13.73
C ASP A 193 -7.94 24.37 -13.76
N ALA A 194 -7.02 23.75 -12.98
CA ALA A 194 -6.80 22.32 -12.87
C ALA A 194 -7.62 21.71 -11.71
N TYR A 195 -7.94 20.41 -11.81
CA TYR A 195 -8.60 19.67 -10.74
C TYR A 195 -7.61 19.22 -9.67
N ALA A 196 -7.99 19.36 -8.38
CA ALA A 196 -7.25 18.86 -7.23
C ALA A 196 -7.79 17.50 -6.77
N VAL A 197 -6.98 16.45 -6.90
CA VAL A 197 -7.31 15.07 -6.52
C VAL A 197 -6.45 14.63 -5.34
N VAL A 198 -7.07 14.36 -4.20
CA VAL A 198 -6.38 14.01 -2.96
C VAL A 198 -6.56 12.52 -2.63
N ASP A 199 -5.45 11.79 -2.51
CA ASP A 199 -5.44 10.46 -1.91
C ASP A 199 -5.44 10.59 -0.38
N GLY A 200 -6.60 10.35 0.21
CA GLY A 200 -6.85 10.41 1.65
C GLY A 200 -6.73 9.08 2.38
N ALA A 201 -6.21 8.03 1.72
CA ALA A 201 -6.16 6.66 2.28
C ALA A 201 -5.45 6.57 3.63
N GLN A 202 -4.47 7.42 3.90
CA GLN A 202 -3.73 7.45 5.15
C GLN A 202 -4.15 8.61 6.07
N SER A 203 -4.81 9.65 5.56
CA SER A 203 -5.26 10.78 6.39
C SER A 203 -6.62 10.55 7.01
N ALA A 204 -7.61 10.05 6.25
CA ALA A 204 -8.95 9.81 6.77
C ALA A 204 -8.99 8.94 8.04
N PRO A 205 -8.19 7.86 8.18
CA PRO A 205 -8.20 7.05 9.39
C PRO A 205 -7.45 7.66 10.58
N THR A 206 -6.52 8.62 10.36
CA THR A 206 -5.48 8.97 11.34
C THR A 206 -5.56 10.42 11.84
N ARG A 207 -6.38 11.26 11.22
CA ARG A 207 -6.48 12.69 11.56
C ARG A 207 -7.81 13.30 11.14
N PRO A 208 -8.20 14.45 11.74
CA PRO A 208 -9.32 15.22 11.21
C PRO A 208 -9.10 15.60 9.76
N VAL A 209 -10.13 15.46 8.94
CA VAL A 209 -10.17 15.90 7.55
C VAL A 209 -11.40 16.78 7.36
N ASP A 210 -11.20 17.93 6.75
CA ASP A 210 -12.26 18.81 6.27
C ASP A 210 -11.99 19.11 4.80
N VAL A 211 -12.79 18.48 3.91
CA VAL A 211 -12.59 18.59 2.45
C VAL A 211 -12.88 20.00 1.93
N GLY A 212 -13.71 20.76 2.66
CA GLY A 212 -13.98 22.16 2.36
C GLY A 212 -12.80 23.07 2.72
N GLU A 213 -12.12 22.83 3.86
CA GLU A 213 -10.90 23.56 4.23
C GLU A 213 -9.71 23.22 3.31
N ILE A 214 -9.61 21.94 2.85
CA ILE A 214 -8.62 21.52 1.84
C ILE A 214 -8.94 22.13 0.47
N ASP A 215 -10.21 22.40 0.20
CA ASP A 215 -10.76 22.80 -1.10
C ASP A 215 -10.46 21.77 -2.21
N ALA A 216 -10.41 20.47 -1.84
CA ALA A 216 -10.20 19.39 -2.80
C ALA A 216 -11.40 19.26 -3.74
N ASP A 217 -11.17 19.02 -5.03
CA ASP A 217 -12.24 18.66 -5.96
C ASP A 217 -12.66 17.20 -5.79
N PHE A 218 -11.68 16.35 -5.42
CA PHE A 218 -11.90 14.95 -5.11
C PHE A 218 -11.02 14.50 -3.94
N PHE A 219 -11.59 13.67 -3.04
CA PHE A 219 -10.86 13.06 -1.93
C PHE A 219 -11.25 11.58 -1.82
N ALA A 220 -10.27 10.68 -1.91
CA ALA A 220 -10.49 9.24 -1.96
C ALA A 220 -9.98 8.55 -0.69
N PHE A 221 -10.75 7.59 -0.14
CA PHE A 221 -10.35 6.84 1.05
C PHE A 221 -10.81 5.38 1.02
N SER A 222 -10.29 4.55 1.95
CA SER A 222 -10.61 3.12 2.07
C SER A 222 -11.13 2.78 3.46
N GLY A 223 -12.26 2.08 3.53
CA GLY A 223 -12.90 1.69 4.79
C GLY A 223 -12.04 0.77 5.66
N HIS A 224 -11.31 -0.17 5.04
CA HIS A 224 -10.46 -1.13 5.76
C HIS A 224 -9.26 -0.49 6.49
N LYS A 225 -8.97 0.79 6.27
CA LYS A 225 -7.98 1.57 7.04
C LYS A 225 -8.64 2.44 8.10
N LEU A 226 -9.95 2.62 8.00
CA LEU A 226 -10.80 3.47 8.87
C LEU A 226 -11.55 2.65 9.93
N ALA A 227 -10.92 1.61 10.49
CA ALA A 227 -11.56 0.63 11.39
C ALA A 227 -12.80 -0.06 10.78
N GLY A 228 -13.06 0.13 9.50
CA GLY A 228 -14.18 -0.41 8.75
C GLY A 228 -13.88 -1.75 8.06
N PRO A 229 -14.85 -2.32 7.35
CA PRO A 229 -14.67 -3.56 6.62
C PRO A 229 -13.87 -3.38 5.33
N THR A 230 -13.37 -4.49 4.78
CA THR A 230 -12.84 -4.57 3.41
C THR A 230 -13.98 -4.49 2.40
N GLY A 231 -13.66 -4.11 1.15
CA GLY A 231 -14.62 -4.09 0.04
C GLY A 231 -15.51 -2.85 -0.01
N ILE A 232 -15.28 -1.89 0.88
CA ILE A 232 -15.92 -0.58 0.89
C ILE A 232 -14.88 0.53 1.10
N GLY A 233 -15.11 1.67 0.48
CA GLY A 233 -14.39 2.92 0.63
C GLY A 233 -15.28 4.04 0.10
N GLY A 234 -14.73 5.23 -0.08
CA GLY A 234 -15.49 6.35 -0.58
C GLY A 234 -14.67 7.33 -1.40
N LEU A 235 -15.40 8.05 -2.20
CA LEU A 235 -14.96 9.22 -2.94
C LEU A 235 -15.84 10.40 -2.51
N TYR A 236 -15.21 11.43 -1.97
CA TYR A 236 -15.80 12.75 -1.97
C TYR A 236 -15.52 13.41 -3.32
N GLY A 237 -16.49 14.12 -3.85
CA GLY A 237 -16.32 15.01 -4.99
C GLY A 237 -17.24 16.21 -4.89
N LYS A 238 -16.76 17.41 -5.28
CA LYS A 238 -17.60 18.60 -5.33
C LYS A 238 -18.84 18.31 -6.19
N ARG A 239 -20.02 18.66 -5.67
CA ARG A 239 -21.31 18.33 -6.25
C ARG A 239 -21.44 18.75 -7.71
N GLU A 240 -21.01 19.96 -8.06
CA GLU A 240 -21.04 20.49 -9.42
C GLU A 240 -20.16 19.69 -10.37
N ILE A 241 -18.99 19.24 -9.91
CA ILE A 241 -18.05 18.44 -10.71
C ILE A 241 -18.63 17.03 -10.92
N LEU A 242 -19.12 16.38 -9.85
CA LEU A 242 -19.77 15.08 -9.96
C LEU A 242 -21.01 15.09 -10.86
N ALA A 243 -21.75 16.22 -10.89
CA ALA A 243 -22.92 16.35 -11.76
C ALA A 243 -22.53 16.27 -13.24
N GLU A 244 -21.38 16.81 -13.62
CA GLU A 244 -20.87 16.83 -14.99
C GLU A 244 -20.02 15.62 -15.36
N LEU A 245 -19.33 15.01 -14.36
CA LEU A 245 -18.45 13.86 -14.56
C LEU A 245 -19.21 12.64 -15.09
N ASP A 246 -18.65 11.95 -16.07
CA ASP A 246 -19.26 10.72 -16.60
C ASP A 246 -19.15 9.55 -15.63
N PRO A 247 -20.19 8.70 -15.56
CA PRO A 247 -20.13 7.48 -14.77
C PRO A 247 -19.01 6.54 -15.23
N PHE A 248 -18.37 5.87 -14.27
CA PHE A 248 -17.32 4.89 -14.52
C PHE A 248 -17.90 3.49 -14.80
N LEU A 249 -18.96 3.11 -14.04
CA LEU A 249 -19.68 1.85 -14.18
C LEU A 249 -21.11 2.11 -14.65
N PHE A 250 -21.65 1.17 -15.42
CA PHE A 250 -22.99 1.27 -15.97
C PHE A 250 -23.82 0.05 -15.59
N GLY A 251 -25.11 0.25 -15.24
CA GLY A 251 -25.99 -0.82 -14.83
C GLY A 251 -27.34 -0.37 -14.28
N GLY A 252 -27.94 -1.19 -13.45
CA GLY A 252 -29.13 -0.84 -12.68
C GLY A 252 -28.79 0.17 -11.57
N GLU A 253 -29.77 0.70 -10.91
CA GLU A 253 -29.74 1.71 -9.83
C GLU A 253 -29.23 3.10 -10.28
N MET A 254 -28.14 3.17 -11.02
CA MET A 254 -27.47 4.41 -11.46
C MET A 254 -28.21 5.15 -12.59
N ILE A 255 -29.29 4.59 -13.14
CA ILE A 255 -30.04 5.14 -14.26
C ILE A 255 -31.40 5.73 -13.80
N ARG A 256 -31.82 6.81 -14.44
CA ARG A 256 -33.13 7.42 -14.27
C ARG A 256 -34.13 6.92 -15.31
N ASN A 257 -33.73 6.92 -16.58
CA ASN A 257 -34.54 6.40 -17.68
C ASN A 257 -33.65 5.67 -18.68
N VAL A 258 -34.16 4.58 -19.26
CA VAL A 258 -33.49 3.76 -20.28
C VAL A 258 -34.42 3.45 -21.43
N THR A 259 -33.96 3.67 -22.66
CA THR A 259 -34.58 3.23 -23.90
C THR A 259 -33.69 2.17 -24.57
N LEU A 260 -34.07 1.68 -25.73
CA LEU A 260 -33.24 0.74 -26.50
C LEU A 260 -31.95 1.38 -27.05
N THR A 261 -31.90 2.71 -27.12
CA THR A 261 -30.81 3.44 -27.79
C THR A 261 -30.13 4.49 -26.91
N ASP A 262 -30.71 4.82 -25.74
CA ASP A 262 -30.22 5.88 -24.89
C ASP A 262 -30.62 5.70 -23.43
N SER A 263 -29.89 6.33 -22.52
CA SER A 263 -30.15 6.32 -21.08
C SER A 263 -29.78 7.66 -20.43
N THR A 264 -30.47 7.96 -19.32
CA THR A 264 -30.16 9.11 -18.48
C THR A 264 -29.83 8.64 -17.07
N TRP A 265 -28.95 9.39 -16.41
CA TRP A 265 -28.41 9.02 -15.10
C TRP A 265 -29.34 9.42 -13.96
N ASN A 266 -29.21 8.70 -12.86
CA ASN A 266 -29.87 9.01 -11.60
C ASN A 266 -29.25 10.28 -10.97
N GLU A 267 -29.85 10.76 -9.88
CA GLU A 267 -29.26 11.83 -9.05
C GLU A 267 -28.03 11.35 -8.27
N LEU A 268 -27.23 12.29 -7.78
CA LEU A 268 -26.08 12.04 -6.92
C LEU A 268 -26.53 11.53 -5.55
N PRO A 269 -25.78 10.63 -4.93
CA PRO A 269 -24.55 9.97 -5.43
C PRO A 269 -24.84 8.75 -6.31
N TRP A 270 -26.10 8.32 -6.43
CA TRP A 270 -26.55 7.08 -7.05
C TRP A 270 -26.15 6.96 -8.54
N LYS A 271 -25.86 8.08 -9.20
CA LYS A 271 -25.28 8.12 -10.56
C LYS A 271 -24.01 7.28 -10.69
N PHE A 272 -23.23 7.13 -9.62
CA PHE A 272 -21.94 6.44 -9.63
C PHE A 272 -21.98 5.05 -8.97
N GLU A 273 -23.10 4.66 -8.36
CA GLU A 273 -23.26 3.39 -7.64
C GLU A 273 -24.09 2.40 -8.47
N ALA A 274 -23.43 1.74 -9.43
CA ALA A 274 -24.10 0.84 -10.37
C ALA A 274 -24.31 -0.56 -9.78
N GLY A 275 -25.54 -1.08 -9.92
CA GLY A 275 -25.93 -2.41 -9.43
C GLY A 275 -26.32 -2.41 -7.96
N THR A 276 -26.61 -3.58 -7.39
CA THR A 276 -26.83 -3.71 -5.95
C THR A 276 -25.52 -3.41 -5.23
N PRO A 277 -25.46 -2.36 -4.38
CA PRO A 277 -24.22 -1.98 -3.71
C PRO A 277 -23.87 -2.95 -2.57
N PRO A 278 -22.67 -2.87 -1.99
CA PRO A 278 -22.27 -3.58 -0.78
C PRO A 278 -22.99 -2.97 0.44
N ILE A 279 -24.27 -3.32 0.64
CA ILE A 279 -25.19 -2.63 1.57
C ILE A 279 -24.69 -2.77 3.01
N ALA A 280 -24.38 -4.00 3.44
CA ALA A 280 -23.91 -4.26 4.81
C ALA A 280 -22.59 -3.56 5.09
N GLU A 281 -21.68 -3.59 4.13
CA GLU A 281 -20.36 -2.95 4.23
C GLU A 281 -20.50 -1.42 4.28
N GLY A 282 -21.41 -0.83 3.50
CA GLY A 282 -21.69 0.61 3.53
C GLY A 282 -22.25 1.05 4.89
N ILE A 283 -23.22 0.30 5.44
CA ILE A 283 -23.77 0.57 6.77
C ILE A 283 -22.69 0.41 7.85
N ALA A 284 -21.84 -0.63 7.74
CA ALA A 284 -20.73 -0.88 8.63
C ALA A 284 -19.63 0.20 8.54
N LEU A 285 -19.41 0.80 7.37
CA LEU A 285 -18.53 1.96 7.23
C LEU A 285 -19.06 3.16 8.03
N GLY A 286 -20.36 3.44 7.98
CA GLY A 286 -20.99 4.45 8.81
C GLY A 286 -20.78 4.21 10.31
N ALA A 287 -20.89 2.94 10.76
CA ALA A 287 -20.61 2.58 12.16
C ALA A 287 -19.12 2.72 12.54
N ALA A 288 -18.21 2.48 11.61
CA ALA A 288 -16.78 2.69 11.83
C ALA A 288 -16.45 4.19 12.00
N VAL A 289 -17.05 5.04 11.17
CA VAL A 289 -16.97 6.51 11.31
C VAL A 289 -17.51 6.95 12.67
N ASP A 290 -18.72 6.53 13.04
CA ASP A 290 -19.31 6.83 14.35
C ASP A 290 -18.41 6.39 15.53
N TYR A 291 -17.68 5.27 15.37
CA TYR A 291 -16.71 4.78 16.35
C TYR A 291 -15.52 5.74 16.51
N LEU A 292 -14.91 6.15 15.39
CA LEU A 292 -13.76 7.05 15.39
C LEU A 292 -14.13 8.47 15.88
N GLU A 293 -15.30 8.99 15.51
CA GLU A 293 -15.77 10.28 16.00
C GLU A 293 -15.94 10.28 17.53
N LYS A 294 -16.41 9.18 18.13
CA LYS A 294 -16.50 9.02 19.60
C LYS A 294 -15.14 9.04 20.28
N LEU A 295 -14.10 8.53 19.62
CA LEU A 295 -12.72 8.64 20.12
C LEU A 295 -12.18 10.06 19.99
N GLY A 296 -12.65 10.81 18.97
CA GLY A 296 -12.21 12.15 18.60
C GLY A 296 -10.94 12.12 17.76
N MET A 297 -11.05 12.56 16.50
CA MET A 297 -9.95 12.44 15.51
C MET A 297 -8.70 13.24 15.89
N ASP A 298 -8.82 14.35 16.62
CA ASP A 298 -7.65 15.05 17.20
C ASP A 298 -6.91 14.17 18.21
N ALA A 299 -7.65 13.46 19.08
CA ALA A 299 -7.03 12.57 20.06
C ALA A 299 -6.41 11.33 19.40
N VAL A 300 -6.99 10.83 18.31
CA VAL A 300 -6.42 9.76 17.48
C VAL A 300 -5.10 10.22 16.88
N ARG A 301 -5.08 11.36 16.20
CA ARG A 301 -3.86 11.96 15.63
C ARG A 301 -2.75 12.13 16.67
N ASP A 302 -3.08 12.73 17.79
CA ASP A 302 -2.11 13.04 18.84
C ASP A 302 -1.53 11.76 19.45
N HIS A 303 -2.37 10.74 19.68
CA HIS A 303 -1.95 9.43 20.17
C HIS A 303 -1.00 8.72 19.20
N GLU A 304 -1.37 8.62 17.93
CA GLU A 304 -0.54 7.96 16.92
C GLU A 304 0.77 8.70 16.69
N ASN A 305 0.74 10.04 16.64
CA ASN A 305 1.95 10.84 16.54
C ASN A 305 2.85 10.65 17.76
N GLU A 306 2.30 10.58 18.98
CA GLU A 306 3.09 10.33 20.19
C GLU A 306 3.86 9.00 20.11
N LEU A 307 3.23 7.92 19.62
CA LEU A 307 3.88 6.62 19.45
C LEU A 307 4.97 6.66 18.37
N ALA A 308 4.69 7.30 17.23
CA ALA A 308 5.69 7.47 16.16
C ALA A 308 6.89 8.30 16.64
N GLN A 309 6.65 9.41 17.34
CA GLN A 309 7.71 10.24 17.92
C GLN A 309 8.48 9.52 19.02
N TYR A 310 7.82 8.64 19.79
CA TYR A 310 8.50 7.80 20.76
C TYR A 310 9.45 6.82 20.06
N LEU A 311 8.95 6.08 19.07
CA LEU A 311 9.80 5.16 18.28
C LEU A 311 10.98 5.89 17.62
N LEU A 312 10.75 7.05 17.00
CA LEU A 312 11.81 7.84 16.34
C LEU A 312 12.92 8.27 17.30
N ARG A 313 12.56 8.75 18.51
CA ARG A 313 13.56 9.14 19.52
C ARG A 313 14.41 7.96 19.94
N GLU A 314 13.78 6.81 20.18
CA GLU A 314 14.49 5.60 20.56
C GLU A 314 15.39 5.07 19.43
N LEU A 315 14.95 5.14 18.17
CA LEU A 315 15.74 4.72 17.02
C LEU A 315 16.91 5.68 16.74
N ALA A 316 16.76 6.98 17.02
CA ALA A 316 17.80 7.98 16.79
C ALA A 316 19.08 7.73 17.61
N ASP A 317 18.98 7.04 18.75
CA ASP A 317 20.12 6.67 19.60
C ASP A 317 20.87 5.41 19.08
N ARG A 318 20.38 4.79 17.99
CA ARG A 318 20.92 3.55 17.38
C ARG A 318 21.62 3.85 16.06
N GLU A 319 22.94 4.02 16.09
CA GLU A 319 23.76 4.39 14.91
C GLU A 319 23.60 3.41 13.72
N PHE A 320 23.16 2.18 13.97
CA PHE A 320 22.93 1.16 12.95
C PHE A 320 21.54 1.20 12.34
N VAL A 321 20.68 2.15 12.74
CA VAL A 321 19.32 2.30 12.21
C VAL A 321 19.21 3.58 11.39
N GLN A 322 18.72 3.46 10.17
CA GLN A 322 18.35 4.60 9.32
C GLN A 322 16.84 4.74 9.30
N THR A 323 16.31 5.91 9.65
CA THR A 323 14.87 6.25 9.55
C THR A 323 14.60 7.15 8.35
N TYR A 324 13.35 7.12 7.85
CA TYR A 324 12.92 7.87 6.66
C TYR A 324 11.73 8.77 6.96
N GLY A 325 11.66 9.91 6.25
CA GLY A 325 10.62 10.93 6.42
C GLY A 325 10.91 11.94 7.53
N PRO A 326 9.91 12.75 7.94
CA PRO A 326 10.06 13.83 8.91
C PRO A 326 10.71 13.36 10.22
N GLY A 327 11.62 14.17 10.75
CA GLY A 327 12.43 13.84 11.91
C GLY A 327 11.71 13.95 13.25
N VAL A 328 12.50 13.80 14.33
CA VAL A 328 12.00 13.96 15.70
C VAL A 328 11.51 15.40 15.92
N GLY A 329 10.27 15.53 16.39
CA GLY A 329 9.64 16.83 16.68
C GLY A 329 8.94 17.48 15.50
N GLU A 330 9.00 16.89 14.30
CA GLU A 330 8.26 17.34 13.13
C GLU A 330 6.89 16.64 13.04
N GLU A 331 5.92 17.28 12.37
CA GLU A 331 4.59 16.69 12.18
C GLU A 331 4.65 15.48 11.24
N ARG A 332 4.03 14.39 11.69
CA ARG A 332 3.89 13.17 10.89
C ARG A 332 2.67 12.36 11.34
N THR A 333 2.28 11.36 10.56
CA THR A 333 1.29 10.37 11.00
C THR A 333 1.94 9.25 11.82
N GLY A 334 1.12 8.38 12.40
CA GLY A 334 1.49 7.27 13.26
C GLY A 334 2.24 6.14 12.56
N LEU A 335 3.27 6.42 11.75
CA LEU A 335 4.10 5.41 11.12
C LEU A 335 5.58 5.83 11.07
N VAL A 336 6.47 4.84 11.08
CA VAL A 336 7.91 5.03 10.92
C VAL A 336 8.45 3.96 9.98
N SER A 337 9.07 4.39 8.89
CA SER A 337 9.85 3.51 8.01
C SER A 337 11.33 3.62 8.39
N PHE A 338 12.00 2.48 8.43
CA PHE A 338 13.40 2.41 8.84
C PHE A 338 14.09 1.17 8.23
N ASN A 339 15.42 1.19 8.21
CA ASN A 339 16.27 0.04 7.89
C ASN A 339 17.36 -0.15 8.96
N ILE A 340 17.78 -1.40 9.11
CA ILE A 340 18.87 -1.80 10.01
C ILE A 340 20.07 -2.19 9.16
N GLU A 341 21.23 -1.60 9.42
CA GLU A 341 22.45 -1.95 8.70
C GLU A 341 22.79 -3.43 8.85
N GLY A 342 22.89 -4.14 7.71
CA GLY A 342 23.21 -5.57 7.66
C GLY A 342 22.03 -6.52 7.88
N VAL A 343 20.79 -6.00 8.07
CA VAL A 343 19.58 -6.82 8.20
C VAL A 343 18.54 -6.34 7.18
N HIS A 344 18.19 -7.18 6.25
CA HIS A 344 17.16 -6.86 5.27
C HIS A 344 15.78 -6.74 5.94
N GLY A 345 14.91 -5.85 5.43
CA GLY A 345 13.59 -5.62 6.01
C GLY A 345 12.73 -6.89 6.16
N HIS A 346 12.80 -7.82 5.21
CA HIS A 346 12.14 -9.12 5.27
C HIS A 346 12.67 -10.02 6.38
N ASP A 347 13.98 -10.00 6.61
CA ASP A 347 14.58 -10.79 7.68
C ASP A 347 14.15 -10.24 9.04
N LEU A 348 14.16 -8.91 9.18
CA LEU A 348 13.63 -8.24 10.36
C LEU A 348 12.13 -8.56 10.58
N SER A 349 11.32 -8.51 9.53
CA SER A 349 9.89 -8.86 9.62
C SER A 349 9.66 -10.29 10.07
N SER A 350 10.53 -11.23 9.65
CA SER A 350 10.46 -12.63 10.08
C SER A 350 10.87 -12.83 11.54
N LEU A 351 11.94 -12.17 11.99
CA LEU A 351 12.37 -12.16 13.39
C LEU A 351 11.28 -11.60 14.32
N LEU A 352 10.63 -10.51 13.88
CA LEU A 352 9.50 -9.89 14.60
C LEU A 352 8.29 -10.81 14.65
N ASN A 353 7.91 -11.43 13.52
CA ASN A 353 6.79 -12.37 13.45
C ASN A 353 6.99 -13.56 14.39
N ASP A 354 8.20 -14.04 14.56
CA ASP A 354 8.51 -15.11 15.50
C ASP A 354 8.22 -14.72 16.97
N ARG A 355 8.23 -13.44 17.26
CA ARG A 355 7.90 -12.88 18.57
C ARG A 355 6.49 -12.29 18.65
N GLY A 356 5.65 -12.59 17.65
CA GLY A 356 4.26 -12.16 17.59
C GLY A 356 4.07 -10.69 17.22
N ILE A 357 5.07 -10.07 16.61
CA ILE A 357 5.03 -8.66 16.19
C ILE A 357 4.88 -8.62 14.67
N ALA A 358 3.81 -7.99 14.18
CA ALA A 358 3.52 -7.83 12.77
C ALA A 358 3.89 -6.43 12.29
N ILE A 359 4.85 -6.34 11.37
CA ILE A 359 5.20 -5.14 10.60
C ILE A 359 5.13 -5.46 9.11
N ARG A 360 5.31 -4.46 8.27
CA ARG A 360 5.49 -4.64 6.83
C ARG A 360 6.93 -4.34 6.40
N ALA A 361 7.42 -5.05 5.38
CA ALA A 361 8.67 -4.77 4.71
C ALA A 361 8.47 -4.77 3.19
N GLY A 362 9.32 -4.03 2.46
CA GLY A 362 9.30 -3.89 1.01
C GLY A 362 9.11 -2.45 0.55
N ASP A 363 8.60 -2.28 -0.67
CA ASP A 363 8.39 -0.98 -1.33
C ASP A 363 7.08 -0.28 -0.94
N HIS A 364 6.20 -0.95 -0.19
CA HIS A 364 4.90 -0.43 0.28
C HIS A 364 4.01 0.11 -0.85
N CYS A 365 4.11 -0.45 -2.06
CA CYS A 365 3.46 0.05 -3.29
C CYS A 365 3.85 1.49 -3.67
N THR A 366 5.12 1.84 -3.48
CA THR A 366 5.73 3.14 -3.80
C THR A 366 7.16 2.96 -4.29
N GLN A 367 7.37 2.08 -5.27
CA GLN A 367 8.69 1.79 -5.84
C GLN A 367 9.47 3.05 -6.23
N PRO A 368 8.92 4.02 -6.98
CA PRO A 368 9.68 5.21 -7.37
C PRO A 368 10.20 6.04 -6.19
N LEU A 369 9.49 6.04 -5.05
CA LEU A 369 9.98 6.69 -3.84
C LEU A 369 11.19 5.96 -3.25
N HIS A 370 11.19 4.62 -3.25
CA HIS A 370 12.32 3.82 -2.78
C HIS A 370 13.53 3.98 -3.70
N ASP A 371 13.32 4.04 -5.03
CA ASP A 371 14.37 4.37 -6.01
C ASP A 371 14.95 5.77 -5.74
N ARG A 372 14.10 6.75 -5.45
CA ARG A 372 14.52 8.12 -5.10
C ARG A 372 15.36 8.18 -3.83
N LEU A 373 15.09 7.30 -2.86
CA LEU A 373 15.83 7.16 -1.61
C LEU A 373 17.08 6.28 -1.73
N ASP A 374 17.30 5.65 -2.90
CA ASP A 374 18.38 4.68 -3.18
C ASP A 374 18.37 3.49 -2.20
N ILE A 375 17.18 2.95 -1.93
CA ILE A 375 16.99 1.78 -1.06
C ILE A 375 16.10 0.74 -1.73
N PRO A 376 16.36 -0.58 -1.57
CA PRO A 376 15.56 -1.64 -2.20
C PRO A 376 14.17 -1.80 -1.55
N GLY A 377 14.00 -1.26 -0.36
CA GLY A 377 12.77 -1.32 0.43
C GLY A 377 13.02 -0.84 1.85
N SER A 378 11.97 -0.81 2.65
CA SER A 378 12.06 -0.44 4.06
C SER A 378 11.20 -1.34 4.95
N ALA A 379 11.56 -1.49 6.22
CA ALA A 379 10.67 -1.97 7.26
C ALA A 379 9.79 -0.80 7.70
N ARG A 380 8.49 -1.05 7.91
CA ARG A 380 7.54 -0.02 8.35
C ARG A 380 6.73 -0.51 9.54
N ALA A 381 6.83 0.19 10.66
CA ALA A 381 5.94 0.07 11.79
C ALA A 381 4.88 1.18 11.72
N SER A 382 3.61 0.84 11.83
CA SER A 382 2.49 1.79 11.80
C SER A 382 1.52 1.51 12.93
N PHE A 383 1.14 2.57 13.63
CA PHE A 383 0.32 2.56 14.83
C PHE A 383 -1.13 2.91 14.52
N TYR A 384 -2.02 2.54 15.44
CA TYR A 384 -3.42 2.92 15.41
C TYR A 384 -3.96 3.06 16.84
N VAL A 385 -5.24 3.36 16.97
CA VAL A 385 -5.94 3.68 18.22
C VAL A 385 -5.75 2.69 19.39
N TYR A 386 -5.40 1.44 19.11
CA TYR A 386 -5.22 0.38 20.09
C TYR A 386 -3.77 0.06 20.45
N ASN A 387 -2.79 0.70 19.79
CA ASN A 387 -1.38 0.48 20.10
C ASN A 387 -0.94 1.28 21.31
N THR A 388 0.05 0.76 22.01
CA THR A 388 0.60 1.32 23.25
C THR A 388 2.11 1.50 23.16
N ARG A 389 2.71 2.23 24.08
CA ARG A 389 4.18 2.30 24.20
C ARG A 389 4.82 0.93 24.41
N ALA A 390 4.14 0.02 25.14
CA ALA A 390 4.63 -1.34 25.32
C ALA A 390 4.75 -2.12 23.99
N ASP A 391 3.91 -1.83 23.00
CA ASP A 391 4.06 -2.39 21.66
C ASP A 391 5.32 -1.87 20.96
N VAL A 392 5.66 -0.59 21.15
CA VAL A 392 6.90 0.01 20.65
C VAL A 392 8.12 -0.60 21.36
N ASP A 393 8.09 -0.75 22.69
CA ASP A 393 9.18 -1.34 23.46
C ASP A 393 9.49 -2.77 22.98
N ARG A 394 8.44 -3.58 22.72
CA ARG A 394 8.61 -4.93 22.16
C ARG A 394 9.25 -4.93 20.77
N LEU A 395 8.92 -3.97 19.92
CA LEU A 395 9.59 -3.80 18.62
C LEU A 395 11.08 -3.48 18.82
N LEU A 396 11.40 -2.53 19.72
CA LEU A 396 12.77 -2.10 20.00
C LEU A 396 13.63 -3.23 20.55
N ASP A 397 13.10 -4.10 21.41
CA ASP A 397 13.80 -5.28 21.93
C ASP A 397 14.32 -6.19 20.80
N VAL A 398 13.53 -6.34 19.72
CA VAL A 398 13.94 -7.14 18.55
C VAL A 398 14.90 -6.37 17.66
N VAL A 399 14.70 -5.07 17.46
CA VAL A 399 15.62 -4.21 16.69
C VAL A 399 17.02 -4.26 17.28
N ASP A 400 17.14 -4.23 18.61
CA ASP A 400 18.42 -4.24 19.31
C ASP A 400 19.18 -5.58 19.16
N SER A 401 18.48 -6.69 19.00
CA SER A 401 19.07 -8.02 18.85
C SER A 401 19.09 -8.55 17.40
N ALA A 402 18.52 -7.81 16.45
CA ALA A 402 18.22 -8.31 15.10
C ALA A 402 19.43 -8.88 14.36
N ARG A 403 20.62 -8.26 14.52
CA ARG A 403 21.86 -8.73 13.87
C ARG A 403 22.31 -10.08 14.42
N ASP A 404 22.33 -10.24 15.74
CA ASP A 404 22.76 -11.47 16.41
C ASP A 404 21.71 -12.58 16.26
N ASP A 405 20.42 -12.19 16.28
CA ASP A 405 19.30 -13.11 16.12
C ASP A 405 19.19 -13.68 14.70
N LEU A 406 19.58 -12.93 13.66
CA LEU A 406 19.51 -13.38 12.27
C LEU A 406 20.38 -14.64 12.05
N ASP A 407 21.62 -14.65 12.53
CA ASP A 407 22.51 -15.78 12.41
C ASP A 407 21.93 -17.03 13.09
N THR A 408 21.40 -16.85 14.31
CA THR A 408 20.74 -17.93 15.06
C THR A 408 19.47 -18.41 14.37
N TYR A 409 18.71 -17.50 13.77
CA TYR A 409 17.47 -17.79 13.06
C TYR A 409 17.72 -18.63 11.80
N LEU A 410 18.73 -18.26 11.00
CA LEU A 410 19.11 -19.00 9.79
C LEU A 410 19.74 -20.37 10.10
N ALA A 411 20.37 -20.54 11.27
CA ALA A 411 20.94 -21.80 11.75
C ALA A 411 19.92 -22.68 12.50
N SER A 412 18.68 -22.26 12.62
CA SER A 412 17.63 -23.03 13.31
C SER A 412 17.11 -24.19 12.44
N ASP A 413 16.46 -25.17 13.06
CA ASP A 413 15.79 -26.30 12.40
C ASP A 413 14.62 -25.91 11.47
N ARG A 414 14.33 -24.63 11.34
CA ARG A 414 13.36 -24.08 10.35
C ARG A 414 13.93 -24.02 8.94
N TYR A 415 15.25 -23.91 8.81
CA TYR A 415 15.95 -23.84 7.53
C TYR A 415 16.88 -25.02 7.35
N HIS A 416 17.06 -25.43 6.11
CA HIS A 416 18.10 -26.37 5.75
C HIS A 416 19.48 -25.75 5.96
N ASP A 417 20.47 -26.54 6.42
CA ASP A 417 21.83 -26.07 6.71
C ASP A 417 22.48 -25.33 5.54
N LEU A 418 22.12 -25.68 4.30
CA LEU A 418 22.60 -24.99 3.08
C LEU A 418 22.25 -23.51 3.07
N VAL A 419 21.11 -23.09 3.64
CA VAL A 419 20.73 -21.66 3.66
C VAL A 419 21.71 -20.87 4.50
N SER A 420 22.04 -21.34 5.69
CA SER A 420 23.04 -20.69 6.57
C SER A 420 24.43 -20.71 5.95
N ASP A 421 24.84 -21.84 5.35
CA ASP A 421 26.15 -21.98 4.72
C ASP A 421 26.33 -21.03 3.53
N HIS A 422 25.36 -21.00 2.60
CA HIS A 422 25.42 -20.12 1.42
C HIS A 422 25.24 -18.63 1.75
N TYR A 423 24.54 -18.29 2.85
CA TYR A 423 24.45 -16.92 3.33
C TYR A 423 25.79 -16.42 3.85
N HIS A 424 26.49 -17.19 4.71
CA HIS A 424 27.76 -16.78 5.31
C HIS A 424 28.95 -16.96 4.37
N HIS A 425 28.90 -17.94 3.48
CA HIS A 425 29.96 -18.28 2.54
C HIS A 425 29.42 -18.30 1.10
N PRO A 426 28.98 -17.15 0.55
CA PRO A 426 28.38 -17.12 -0.78
C PRO A 426 29.37 -17.56 -1.85
N ARG A 427 28.90 -18.40 -2.80
CA ARG A 427 29.63 -18.81 -4.00
C ARG A 427 29.32 -17.82 -5.12
N ASN A 428 30.32 -17.50 -5.90
CA ASN A 428 30.23 -16.62 -7.09
C ASN A 428 29.54 -15.25 -6.84
N PRO A 429 29.79 -14.53 -5.72
CA PRO A 429 29.21 -13.21 -5.52
C PRO A 429 29.91 -12.17 -6.39
N GLY A 430 29.16 -11.15 -6.86
CA GLY A 430 29.62 -10.03 -7.68
C GLY A 430 29.28 -10.19 -9.14
N ALA A 431 29.74 -9.24 -9.98
CA ALA A 431 29.47 -9.18 -11.40
C ALA A 431 30.55 -9.87 -12.26
N LEU A 432 30.15 -10.43 -13.41
CA LEU A 432 31.09 -10.88 -14.44
C LEU A 432 31.51 -9.70 -15.32
N THR A 433 32.78 -9.73 -15.80
CA THR A 433 33.33 -8.65 -16.64
C THR A 433 32.71 -8.65 -18.05
N ASP A 434 32.34 -9.81 -18.60
CA ASP A 434 31.81 -9.96 -19.98
C ASP A 434 30.71 -11.04 -19.98
N PRO A 435 29.55 -10.77 -19.38
CA PRO A 435 28.45 -11.73 -19.36
C PRO A 435 27.79 -11.84 -20.74
N THR A 436 27.32 -13.02 -21.11
CA THR A 436 26.47 -13.22 -22.30
C THR A 436 25.11 -12.57 -22.11
N PHE A 437 24.57 -12.60 -20.89
CA PHE A 437 23.41 -11.82 -20.49
C PHE A 437 23.47 -11.50 -18.98
N VAL A 438 22.71 -10.45 -18.61
CA VAL A 438 22.38 -10.11 -17.22
C VAL A 438 20.86 -10.16 -17.10
N LYS A 439 20.35 -10.78 -16.04
CA LYS A 439 18.92 -10.81 -15.76
C LYS A 439 18.70 -10.35 -14.33
N SER A 440 17.97 -9.25 -14.19
CA SER A 440 17.55 -8.70 -12.89
C SER A 440 16.23 -9.31 -12.45
N SER A 441 16.04 -9.40 -11.15
CA SER A 441 14.76 -9.75 -10.52
C SER A 441 13.88 -8.51 -10.44
N GLU A 442 13.24 -8.12 -11.54
CA GLU A 442 12.38 -6.92 -11.58
C GLU A 442 10.97 -7.14 -11.00
N GLU A 443 10.61 -8.37 -10.63
CA GLU A 443 9.21 -8.75 -10.34
C GLU A 443 8.98 -9.41 -8.97
N THR A 444 9.85 -9.24 -7.99
CA THR A 444 9.57 -9.83 -6.69
C THR A 444 8.65 -8.93 -5.86
N THR A 445 7.49 -9.45 -5.46
CA THR A 445 6.53 -8.80 -4.55
C THR A 445 7.14 -8.41 -3.21
N CYS A 446 8.35 -8.85 -2.94
CA CYS A 446 9.07 -8.66 -1.69
C CYS A 446 10.11 -7.53 -1.70
N GLY A 447 10.32 -6.83 -2.82
CA GLY A 447 11.36 -5.79 -2.91
C GLY A 447 12.79 -6.36 -2.84
N ASP A 448 12.95 -7.67 -3.13
CA ASP A 448 14.26 -8.27 -3.29
C ASP A 448 14.88 -7.75 -4.60
N ASP A 449 16.03 -7.10 -4.51
CA ASP A 449 16.80 -6.58 -5.63
C ASP A 449 18.04 -7.44 -5.84
N GLY A 450 18.18 -8.00 -7.04
CA GLY A 450 19.32 -8.84 -7.38
C GLY A 450 19.38 -9.16 -8.87
N GLU A 451 20.57 -9.53 -9.33
CA GLU A 451 20.78 -9.88 -10.73
C GLU A 451 21.75 -11.05 -10.87
N PHE A 452 21.51 -11.87 -11.91
CA PHE A 452 22.42 -12.92 -12.34
C PHE A 452 23.19 -12.44 -13.59
N HIS A 453 24.52 -12.61 -13.54
CA HIS A 453 25.44 -12.42 -14.65
C HIS A 453 25.84 -13.79 -15.20
N VAL A 454 25.56 -14.10 -16.45
CA VAL A 454 25.77 -15.42 -17.03
C VAL A 454 26.64 -15.32 -18.28
N ALA A 455 27.76 -16.05 -18.30
CA ALA A 455 28.59 -16.27 -19.48
C ALA A 455 28.33 -17.67 -20.06
N ILE A 456 28.13 -17.76 -21.38
CA ILE A 456 27.80 -19.01 -22.09
C ILE A 456 28.86 -19.28 -23.14
N ALA A 457 29.39 -20.53 -23.13
CA ALA A 457 30.24 -21.07 -24.17
C ALA A 457 29.71 -22.45 -24.61
N ASP A 458 29.67 -22.70 -25.91
CA ASP A 458 29.22 -23.97 -26.53
C ASP A 458 27.85 -24.45 -26.02
N GLY A 459 26.90 -23.52 -25.76
CA GLY A 459 25.56 -23.83 -25.26
C GLY A 459 25.50 -24.23 -23.77
N ARG A 460 26.60 -24.02 -23.03
CA ARG A 460 26.68 -24.29 -21.59
C ARG A 460 27.04 -23.04 -20.81
N ILE A 461 26.61 -22.99 -19.55
CA ILE A 461 27.02 -21.94 -18.63
C ILE A 461 28.51 -22.16 -18.31
N GLU A 462 29.36 -21.25 -18.78
CA GLU A 462 30.81 -21.25 -18.52
C GLU A 462 31.11 -20.61 -17.14
N ALA A 463 30.38 -19.54 -16.81
CA ALA A 463 30.47 -18.86 -15.53
C ALA A 463 29.12 -18.19 -15.20
N ILE A 464 28.80 -18.16 -13.92
CA ILE A 464 27.65 -17.45 -13.40
C ILE A 464 28.03 -16.75 -12.10
N ALA A 465 27.61 -15.51 -11.95
CA ALA A 465 27.78 -14.74 -10.73
C ALA A 465 26.46 -14.00 -10.41
N PHE A 466 26.34 -13.48 -9.19
CA PHE A 466 25.17 -12.73 -8.79
C PHE A 466 25.52 -11.54 -7.92
N GLU A 467 24.78 -10.45 -8.09
CA GLU A 467 24.72 -9.32 -7.16
C GLU A 467 23.34 -9.32 -6.48
N SER A 468 23.27 -9.02 -5.18
CA SER A 468 22.01 -9.11 -4.44
C SER A 468 21.98 -8.11 -3.28
N ARG A 469 20.93 -7.30 -3.23
CA ARG A 469 20.49 -6.49 -2.09
C ARG A 469 19.24 -7.08 -1.43
N SER A 470 18.99 -8.37 -1.64
CA SER A 470 17.82 -9.09 -1.16
C SER A 470 18.00 -9.69 0.24
N CYS A 471 16.95 -10.31 0.76
CA CYS A 471 16.96 -10.97 2.05
C CYS A 471 17.98 -12.13 2.12
N ALA A 472 18.33 -12.55 3.33
CA ALA A 472 19.33 -13.59 3.57
C ALA A 472 18.99 -14.90 2.83
N VAL A 473 17.72 -15.28 2.77
CA VAL A 473 17.27 -16.52 2.09
C VAL A 473 17.45 -16.40 0.58
N SER A 474 16.96 -15.32 -0.05
CA SER A 474 17.11 -15.10 -1.51
C SER A 474 18.58 -15.03 -1.91
N ARG A 475 19.43 -14.37 -1.09
CA ARG A 475 20.87 -14.32 -1.30
C ARG A 475 21.53 -15.70 -1.20
N ALA A 476 21.15 -16.51 -0.21
CA ALA A 476 21.65 -17.88 -0.08
C ALA A 476 21.24 -18.76 -1.27
N VAL A 477 20.00 -18.62 -1.73
CA VAL A 477 19.48 -19.32 -2.90
C VAL A 477 20.19 -18.90 -4.20
N ALA A 478 20.44 -17.62 -4.40
CA ALA A 478 21.22 -17.15 -5.56
C ALA A 478 22.63 -17.73 -5.57
N SER A 479 23.27 -17.81 -4.40
CA SER A 479 24.56 -18.48 -4.21
C SER A 479 24.50 -19.98 -4.54
N LEU A 480 23.49 -20.70 -4.06
CA LEU A 480 23.27 -22.12 -4.34
C LEU A 480 23.07 -22.38 -5.84
N LEU A 481 22.23 -21.59 -6.48
CA LEU A 481 22.01 -21.66 -7.92
C LEU A 481 23.29 -21.38 -8.71
N SER A 482 24.07 -20.37 -8.34
CA SER A 482 25.30 -20.01 -9.04
C SER A 482 26.34 -21.15 -9.01
N GLU A 483 26.42 -21.91 -7.91
CA GLU A 483 27.30 -23.09 -7.81
C GLU A 483 26.77 -24.26 -8.64
N HIS A 484 25.45 -24.52 -8.60
CA HIS A 484 24.87 -25.68 -9.28
C HIS A 484 24.78 -25.54 -10.79
N LEU A 485 24.48 -24.34 -11.29
CA LEU A 485 24.22 -24.10 -12.72
C LEU A 485 25.49 -24.02 -13.56
N GLU A 486 26.66 -23.84 -12.97
CA GLU A 486 27.93 -23.82 -13.68
C GLU A 486 28.18 -25.15 -14.39
N GLY A 487 28.46 -25.11 -15.69
CA GLY A 487 28.65 -26.28 -16.55
C GLY A 487 27.36 -26.93 -17.09
N MET A 488 26.17 -26.52 -16.66
CA MET A 488 24.91 -27.02 -17.21
C MET A 488 24.65 -26.48 -18.60
N SER A 489 23.88 -27.20 -19.43
CA SER A 489 23.41 -26.67 -20.71
C SER A 489 22.29 -25.64 -20.44
N VAL A 490 22.22 -24.61 -21.30
CA VAL A 490 21.21 -23.53 -21.13
C VAL A 490 19.79 -24.08 -21.28
N GLU A 491 19.60 -25.11 -22.13
CA GLU A 491 18.32 -25.81 -22.27
C GLU A 491 17.91 -26.52 -20.96
N ALA A 492 18.86 -27.13 -20.25
CA ALA A 492 18.58 -27.78 -18.97
C ALA A 492 18.19 -26.75 -17.89
N VAL A 493 18.81 -25.55 -17.93
CA VAL A 493 18.44 -24.45 -17.02
C VAL A 493 17.06 -23.88 -17.37
N ALA A 494 16.72 -23.79 -18.65
CA ALA A 494 15.38 -23.35 -19.11
C ALA A 494 14.25 -24.31 -18.69
N ASP A 495 14.59 -25.57 -18.38
CA ASP A 495 13.66 -26.63 -17.95
C ASP A 495 13.69 -26.88 -16.42
N LEU A 496 14.44 -26.08 -15.65
CA LEU A 496 14.43 -26.19 -14.18
C LEU A 496 13.00 -26.04 -13.64
N ASP A 497 12.66 -26.86 -12.63
CA ASP A 497 11.37 -26.83 -11.95
C ASP A 497 11.51 -27.35 -10.51
N GLY A 498 11.53 -26.42 -9.55
CA GLY A 498 11.62 -26.72 -8.13
C GLY A 498 12.94 -27.35 -7.68
N TYR A 499 14.04 -27.07 -8.38
CA TYR A 499 15.36 -27.56 -8.02
C TYR A 499 15.76 -27.11 -6.61
N VAL A 500 15.64 -25.80 -6.31
CA VAL A 500 16.04 -25.26 -5.00
C VAL A 500 15.19 -25.84 -3.87
N ALA A 501 13.88 -25.93 -4.06
CA ALA A 501 12.99 -26.51 -3.06
C ALA A 501 13.34 -27.99 -2.76
N SER A 502 13.79 -28.72 -3.78
CA SER A 502 14.25 -30.11 -3.66
C SER A 502 15.60 -30.22 -2.93
N GLU A 503 16.56 -29.35 -3.22
CA GLU A 503 17.87 -29.32 -2.54
C GLU A 503 17.76 -28.97 -1.06
N LEU A 504 16.77 -28.16 -0.73
CA LEU A 504 16.44 -27.78 0.64
C LEU A 504 15.49 -28.77 1.34
N ASP A 505 15.17 -29.93 0.72
CA ASP A 505 14.22 -30.93 1.24
C ASP A 505 12.86 -30.32 1.68
N GLY A 506 12.48 -29.13 1.13
CA GLY A 506 11.32 -28.36 1.56
C GLY A 506 11.46 -27.75 2.97
N GLN A 507 12.66 -27.73 3.56
CA GLN A 507 12.91 -27.23 4.90
C GLN A 507 13.16 -25.72 4.90
N TYR A 508 12.07 -24.96 4.81
CA TYR A 508 12.00 -23.51 4.95
C TYR A 508 10.58 -23.07 5.35
N PRO A 509 10.41 -21.92 6.03
CA PRO A 509 9.08 -21.40 6.38
C PRO A 509 8.23 -21.09 5.14
N ASP A 510 6.94 -21.44 5.15
CA ASP A 510 6.01 -21.13 4.06
C ASP A 510 5.99 -19.64 3.68
N LEU A 511 6.18 -18.75 4.66
CA LEU A 511 6.27 -17.29 4.46
C LEU A 511 7.51 -16.86 3.65
N ARG A 512 8.47 -17.78 3.43
CA ARG A 512 9.71 -17.53 2.68
C ARG A 512 9.73 -18.25 1.32
N ARG A 513 8.62 -18.85 0.91
CA ARG A 513 8.53 -19.60 -0.34
C ARG A 513 9.00 -18.78 -1.54
N GLU A 514 8.55 -17.55 -1.68
CA GLU A 514 8.95 -16.67 -2.79
C GLU A 514 10.44 -16.34 -2.77
N CYS A 515 11.05 -16.19 -1.57
CA CYS A 515 12.49 -16.01 -1.43
C CYS A 515 13.30 -17.24 -1.89
N VAL A 516 12.69 -18.43 -1.84
CA VAL A 516 13.31 -19.70 -2.26
C VAL A 516 13.08 -19.96 -3.75
N GLU A 517 11.87 -19.78 -4.24
CA GLU A 517 11.48 -20.10 -5.62
C GLU A 517 11.83 -18.96 -6.60
N GLY A 518 11.72 -17.69 -6.18
CA GLY A 518 11.91 -16.52 -7.03
C GLY A 518 13.25 -16.46 -7.77
N PRO A 519 14.41 -16.62 -7.12
CA PRO A 519 15.71 -16.62 -7.83
C PRO A 519 15.84 -17.73 -8.88
N GLU A 520 15.24 -18.92 -8.67
CA GLU A 520 15.19 -19.99 -9.69
C GLU A 520 14.32 -19.57 -10.88
N ASP A 521 13.18 -18.94 -10.63
CA ASP A 521 12.29 -18.45 -11.68
C ASP A 521 12.97 -17.41 -12.57
N VAL A 522 13.71 -16.47 -11.98
CA VAL A 522 14.46 -15.42 -12.70
C VAL A 522 15.48 -16.04 -13.66
N ILE A 523 16.32 -16.94 -13.18
CA ILE A 523 17.36 -17.54 -14.03
C ILE A 523 16.79 -18.50 -15.09
N ARG A 524 15.72 -19.24 -14.76
CA ARG A 524 14.97 -20.09 -15.68
C ARG A 524 14.38 -19.29 -16.84
N GLU A 525 13.75 -18.15 -16.55
CA GLU A 525 13.18 -17.28 -17.56
C GLU A 525 14.25 -16.72 -18.48
N ALA A 526 15.37 -16.22 -17.93
CA ALA A 526 16.51 -15.75 -18.71
C ALA A 526 17.05 -16.81 -19.66
N ALA A 527 17.19 -18.05 -19.19
CA ALA A 527 17.63 -19.17 -20.02
C ALA A 527 16.64 -19.47 -21.16
N ARG A 528 15.32 -19.42 -20.89
CA ARG A 528 14.27 -19.58 -21.92
C ARG A 528 14.34 -18.49 -22.98
N GLU A 529 14.49 -17.24 -22.59
CA GLU A 529 14.65 -16.11 -23.52
C GLU A 529 15.89 -16.28 -24.41
N TYR A 530 17.01 -16.71 -23.81
CA TYR A 530 18.25 -16.96 -24.57
C TYR A 530 18.10 -18.09 -25.60
N VAL A 531 17.50 -19.22 -25.19
CA VAL A 531 17.25 -20.37 -26.11
C VAL A 531 16.34 -19.95 -27.25
N GLN A 532 15.27 -19.21 -27.00
CA GLN A 532 14.35 -18.73 -28.03
C GLN A 532 15.04 -17.80 -29.04
N LYS A 533 15.88 -16.86 -28.58
CA LYS A 533 16.62 -15.93 -29.45
C LYS A 533 17.66 -16.64 -30.33
N ASN A 534 18.24 -17.75 -29.89
CA ASN A 534 19.28 -18.46 -30.60
C ASN A 534 18.76 -19.68 -31.39
N SER A 535 17.47 -20.03 -31.26
CA SER A 535 16.80 -21.09 -32.03
C SER A 535 16.05 -20.54 -33.26
N ALA A 536 15.92 -19.23 -33.42
CA ALA A 536 15.31 -18.52 -34.55
C ALA A 536 16.39 -18.09 -35.57
#